data_e2af36bf967fdf928feccf3771979186
#
_entry.id   e2af36bf967fdf928feccf3771979186
#
_cell.length_a   1.000
_cell.length_b   1.000
_cell.length_c   1.000
_cell.angle_alpha   90.00
_cell.angle_beta   90.00
_cell.angle_gamma   90.00
#
_symmetry.space_group_name_H-M   'P 1'
#
loop_
_entity.id
_entity.type
_entity.pdbx_description
1 polymer ?
#
loop_
_entity_poly.entity_id
_entity_poly.type
_entity_poly.pdbx_seq_one_letter_code
_entity_poly.pdbx_strand_id
1 'polypeptide(L)'
;MDPRIIYEIKNLTHSYGKGPQTINIDYLRICEGSVTGIVGPNGSGKSTLLRVLAFLEPYTGGSLFFGGLDPSGNEVDIRKNVTYLLQNSYLLKRSVFENIAYGLRLRSETAGLEERVHDSLERVGLSPSKFAHRPWYRLSGGEVQRVALAARLALHPKVLILDEPTANVDESSALLVKEAAVSAWKEWGTTVIVATHDLPWLTEVSTDIISLFRGKIIGHGTENLIHGPWIRENGSVVRTLTDGQKIHALIKEAAELHAAVLNPSDIELITDSEIVSLYANRLRGTVTSMALERATGSALISVQTGDIILKSRMPVEKIKEVQISPASEVTLSFSPENVRWI
;
A
#
# COMPACT_ATOMS: atom_id res chain seq x y z
N MET A 1 -7.36 -24.35 8.15
CA MET A 1 -6.30 -23.95 9.11
C MET A 1 -6.30 -22.43 9.14
N ASP A 2 -6.34 -21.82 10.32
CA ASP A 2 -6.21 -20.37 10.42
C ASP A 2 -4.85 -19.94 9.86
N PRO A 3 -4.80 -18.86 9.07
CA PRO A 3 -3.55 -18.38 8.50
C PRO A 3 -2.56 -18.01 9.63
N ARG A 4 -1.32 -18.45 9.49
CA ARG A 4 -0.26 -18.05 10.44
C ARG A 4 -0.07 -16.52 10.37
N ILE A 5 0.04 -15.91 11.54
CA ILE A 5 0.26 -14.46 11.66
C ILE A 5 1.74 -14.19 11.79
N ILE A 6 2.29 -13.37 10.87
CA ILE A 6 3.69 -12.94 10.93
C ILE A 6 3.87 -11.67 11.77
N TYR A 7 2.93 -10.71 11.67
CA TYR A 7 2.89 -9.54 12.53
C TYR A 7 1.55 -9.43 13.26
N GLU A 8 1.61 -9.15 14.55
CA GLU A 8 0.46 -8.72 15.34
C GLU A 8 0.81 -7.45 16.10
N ILE A 9 0.03 -6.40 15.89
CA ILE A 9 0.14 -5.09 16.52
C ILE A 9 -1.04 -4.88 17.44
N LYS A 10 -0.79 -4.34 18.66
CA LYS A 10 -1.84 -3.95 19.63
C LYS A 10 -1.49 -2.60 20.25
N ASN A 11 -2.37 -1.62 20.08
CA ASN A 11 -2.28 -0.26 20.62
C ASN A 11 -0.90 0.39 20.37
N LEU A 12 -0.34 0.17 19.17
CA LEU A 12 1.00 0.61 18.83
C LEU A 12 1.00 2.10 18.53
N THR A 13 1.88 2.82 19.24
CA THR A 13 2.10 4.25 19.04
C THR A 13 3.57 4.53 18.71
N HIS A 14 3.79 5.56 17.87
CA HIS A 14 5.13 6.07 17.61
C HIS A 14 5.11 7.58 17.44
N SER A 15 6.13 8.24 18.00
CA SER A 15 6.37 9.68 17.85
C SER A 15 7.86 9.94 17.66
N TYR A 16 8.22 10.85 16.78
CA TYR A 16 9.61 11.32 16.65
C TYR A 16 9.90 12.37 17.72
N GLY A 17 10.76 12.00 18.67
CA GLY A 17 11.11 12.85 19.81
C GLY A 17 9.88 13.25 20.64
N LYS A 18 9.71 14.56 20.88
CA LYS A 18 8.54 15.12 21.61
C LYS A 18 7.42 15.59 20.66
N GLY A 19 7.48 15.20 19.38
CA GLY A 19 6.48 15.57 18.37
C GLY A 19 5.14 14.86 18.54
N PRO A 20 4.17 15.20 17.68
CA PRO A 20 2.88 14.51 17.66
C PRO A 20 3.04 13.03 17.28
N GLN A 21 2.05 12.22 17.65
CA GLN A 21 2.02 10.82 17.25
C GLN A 21 1.95 10.69 15.72
N THR A 22 2.96 10.03 15.16
CA THR A 22 3.03 9.70 13.73
C THR A 22 2.29 8.41 13.41
N ILE A 23 2.27 7.46 14.37
CA ILE A 23 1.53 6.20 14.30
C ILE A 23 0.69 6.04 15.56
N ASN A 24 -0.56 5.60 15.37
CA ASN A 24 -1.50 5.25 16.42
C ASN A 24 -2.43 4.15 15.87
N ILE A 25 -2.04 2.90 16.01
CA ILE A 25 -2.73 1.73 15.47
C ILE A 25 -3.23 0.87 16.60
N ASP A 26 -4.55 0.77 16.73
CA ASP A 26 -5.20 -0.02 17.79
C ASP A 26 -4.92 -1.51 17.58
N TYR A 27 -5.10 -1.99 16.35
CA TYR A 27 -4.91 -3.39 16.01
C TYR A 27 -4.56 -3.59 14.53
N LEU A 28 -3.59 -4.50 14.27
CA LEU A 28 -3.25 -4.94 12.93
C LEU A 28 -2.71 -6.37 12.98
N ARG A 29 -3.14 -7.21 12.05
CA ARG A 29 -2.53 -8.50 11.74
C ARG A 29 -2.09 -8.57 10.29
N ILE A 30 -0.93 -9.16 10.06
CA ILE A 30 -0.42 -9.49 8.73
C ILE A 30 -0.15 -10.99 8.71
N CYS A 31 -0.72 -11.69 7.74
CA CYS A 31 -0.55 -13.12 7.59
C CYS A 31 0.79 -13.49 6.94
N GLU A 32 1.38 -14.59 7.37
CA GLU A 32 2.58 -15.16 6.74
C GLU A 32 2.27 -15.57 5.29
N GLY A 33 3.19 -15.29 4.36
CA GLY A 33 3.00 -15.59 2.94
C GLY A 33 1.92 -14.76 2.25
N SER A 34 1.50 -13.63 2.82
CA SER A 34 0.56 -12.70 2.21
C SER A 34 1.26 -11.58 1.43
N VAL A 35 0.51 -10.89 0.59
CA VAL A 35 0.89 -9.59 0.02
C VAL A 35 -0.02 -8.54 0.63
N THR A 36 0.53 -7.69 1.50
CA THR A 36 -0.22 -6.62 2.17
C THR A 36 0.16 -5.27 1.59
N GLY A 37 -0.82 -4.57 1.02
CA GLY A 37 -0.69 -3.22 0.53
C GLY A 37 -0.95 -2.18 1.64
N ILE A 38 -0.19 -1.09 1.67
CA ILE A 38 -0.45 0.05 2.54
C ILE A 38 -0.64 1.28 1.67
N VAL A 39 -1.84 1.85 1.73
CA VAL A 39 -2.21 3.03 0.96
C VAL A 39 -2.55 4.20 1.89
N GLY A 40 -2.46 5.41 1.37
CA GLY A 40 -2.79 6.62 2.11
C GLY A 40 -2.03 7.82 1.56
N PRO A 41 -2.45 9.05 1.88
CA PRO A 41 -1.80 10.27 1.40
C PRO A 41 -0.36 10.41 1.92
N ASN A 42 0.38 11.35 1.33
CA ASN A 42 1.70 11.70 1.85
C ASN A 42 1.58 12.22 3.29
N GLY A 43 2.52 11.82 4.15
CA GLY A 43 2.46 12.16 5.58
C GLY A 43 1.48 11.34 6.42
N SER A 44 0.80 10.32 5.85
CA SER A 44 -0.12 9.47 6.63
C SER A 44 0.58 8.51 7.61
N GLY A 45 1.91 8.36 7.53
CA GLY A 45 2.69 7.48 8.39
C GLY A 45 3.13 6.17 7.74
N LYS A 46 2.89 5.93 6.44
CA LYS A 46 3.24 4.69 5.73
C LYS A 46 4.68 4.27 5.97
N SER A 47 5.64 5.12 5.60
CA SER A 47 7.08 4.82 5.75
C SER A 47 7.50 4.63 7.21
N THR A 48 6.86 5.34 8.15
CA THR A 48 7.10 5.15 9.59
C THR A 48 6.62 3.78 10.03
N LEU A 49 5.40 3.37 9.66
CA LEU A 49 4.88 2.04 9.94
C LEU A 49 5.79 0.95 9.35
N LEU A 50 6.20 1.10 8.09
CA LEU A 50 7.10 0.16 7.44
C LEU A 50 8.45 0.03 8.16
N ARG A 51 9.02 1.15 8.65
CA ARG A 51 10.28 1.12 9.43
C ARG A 51 10.11 0.45 10.79
N VAL A 52 8.97 0.66 11.46
CA VAL A 52 8.65 -0.04 12.71
C VAL A 52 8.52 -1.55 12.46
N LEU A 53 7.80 -1.96 11.40
CA LEU A 53 7.69 -3.38 11.01
C LEU A 53 9.04 -3.98 10.59
N ALA A 54 9.94 -3.17 10.04
CA ALA A 54 11.31 -3.59 9.72
C ALA A 54 12.25 -3.61 10.93
N PHE A 55 11.79 -3.25 12.14
CA PHE A 55 12.60 -3.09 13.36
C PHE A 55 13.76 -2.08 13.16
N LEU A 56 13.57 -1.10 12.30
CA LEU A 56 14.51 0.00 12.06
C LEU A 56 14.19 1.23 12.90
N GLU A 57 12.95 1.34 13.37
CA GLU A 57 12.46 2.43 14.20
C GLU A 57 11.77 1.82 15.42
N PRO A 58 12.13 2.24 16.67
CA PRO A 58 11.43 1.78 17.86
C PRO A 58 10.02 2.37 17.92
N TYR A 59 9.06 1.66 18.46
CA TYR A 59 7.76 2.21 18.82
C TYR A 59 7.77 2.79 20.22
N THR A 60 6.89 3.76 20.52
CA THR A 60 6.86 4.47 21.80
C THR A 60 5.85 3.92 22.80
N GLY A 61 4.92 3.07 22.34
CA GLY A 61 3.92 2.41 23.20
C GLY A 61 3.21 1.29 22.48
N GLY A 62 2.48 0.48 23.22
CA GLY A 62 1.79 -0.70 22.71
C GLY A 62 2.68 -1.93 22.57
N SER A 63 2.31 -2.85 21.69
CA SER A 63 3.08 -4.08 21.45
C SER A 63 3.09 -4.47 19.98
N LEU A 64 4.21 -5.05 19.55
CA LEU A 64 4.44 -5.63 18.24
C LEU A 64 4.96 -7.04 18.44
N PHE A 65 4.31 -8.04 17.84
CA PHE A 65 4.76 -9.43 17.84
C PHE A 65 5.19 -9.84 16.43
N PHE A 66 6.23 -10.65 16.34
CA PHE A 66 6.73 -11.22 15.09
C PHE A 66 6.74 -12.75 15.18
N GLY A 67 5.95 -13.42 14.33
CA GLY A 67 5.80 -14.88 14.39
C GLY A 67 5.28 -15.38 15.74
N GLY A 68 4.50 -14.57 16.45
CA GLY A 68 3.98 -14.86 17.78
C GLY A 68 4.95 -14.58 18.93
N LEU A 69 6.17 -14.10 18.65
CA LEU A 69 7.18 -13.79 19.66
C LEU A 69 7.28 -12.27 19.88
N ASP A 70 7.48 -11.86 21.12
CA ASP A 70 7.86 -10.48 21.45
C ASP A 70 9.31 -10.25 20.97
N PRO A 71 9.57 -9.25 20.11
CA PRO A 71 10.92 -8.97 19.63
C PRO A 71 11.83 -8.33 20.66
N SER A 72 11.31 -7.87 21.80
CA SER A 72 12.06 -7.13 22.82
C SER A 72 13.29 -7.91 23.28
N GLY A 73 14.48 -7.34 23.07
CA GLY A 73 15.77 -7.97 23.39
C GLY A 73 16.29 -8.95 22.34
N ASN A 74 15.55 -9.21 21.25
CA ASN A 74 15.96 -10.11 20.17
C ASN A 74 15.77 -9.50 18.76
N GLU A 75 15.66 -8.17 18.67
CA GLU A 75 15.38 -7.46 17.44
C GLU A 75 16.44 -7.69 16.36
N VAL A 76 17.70 -7.90 16.76
CA VAL A 76 18.83 -8.13 15.83
C VAL A 76 18.65 -9.44 15.07
N ASP A 77 18.23 -10.52 15.75
CA ASP A 77 18.01 -11.81 15.10
C ASP A 77 16.72 -11.83 14.29
N ILE A 78 15.68 -11.18 14.77
CA ILE A 78 14.42 -11.03 14.03
C ILE A 78 14.66 -10.24 12.76
N ARG A 79 15.47 -9.19 12.81
CA ARG A 79 15.84 -8.36 11.64
C ARG A 79 16.50 -9.15 10.52
N LYS A 80 17.15 -10.29 10.81
CA LYS A 80 17.67 -11.20 9.78
C LYS A 80 16.57 -11.80 8.89
N ASN A 81 15.33 -11.86 9.38
CA ASN A 81 14.19 -12.38 8.63
C ASN A 81 13.48 -11.31 7.80
N VAL A 82 13.79 -10.04 8.01
CA VAL A 82 13.09 -8.91 7.38
C VAL A 82 14.07 -8.11 6.53
N THR A 83 13.69 -7.79 5.31
CA THR A 83 14.45 -6.87 4.46
C THR A 83 13.58 -5.69 4.06
N TYR A 84 14.19 -4.52 3.94
CA TYR A 84 13.51 -3.28 3.65
C TYR A 84 14.15 -2.57 2.43
N LEU A 85 13.34 -2.29 1.42
CA LEU A 85 13.73 -1.49 0.26
C LEU A 85 13.19 -0.08 0.42
N LEU A 86 14.09 0.87 0.47
CA LEU A 86 13.79 2.30 0.58
C LEU A 86 13.24 2.84 -0.76
N GLN A 87 12.40 3.87 -0.69
CA GLN A 87 11.95 4.63 -1.86
C GLN A 87 13.14 5.16 -2.69
N ASN A 88 14.11 5.79 -2.04
CA ASN A 88 15.37 6.20 -2.64
C ASN A 88 16.46 5.23 -2.20
N SER A 89 16.80 4.30 -3.06
CA SER A 89 17.82 3.29 -2.75
C SER A 89 19.24 3.86 -2.91
N TYR A 90 20.07 3.50 -1.97
CA TYR A 90 21.49 3.84 -1.99
C TYR A 90 22.34 2.56 -2.05
N LEU A 91 23.44 2.63 -2.80
CA LEU A 91 24.41 1.56 -2.89
C LEU A 91 25.71 1.98 -2.19
N LEU A 92 26.41 0.99 -1.66
CA LEU A 92 27.76 1.19 -1.16
C LEU A 92 28.69 1.53 -2.33
N LYS A 93 29.75 2.30 -2.09
CA LYS A 93 30.78 2.66 -3.09
C LYS A 93 31.64 1.46 -3.50
N ARG A 94 30.98 0.43 -4.06
CA ARG A 94 31.56 -0.87 -4.43
C ARG A 94 30.96 -1.33 -5.76
N SER A 95 31.40 -2.50 -6.27
CA SER A 95 30.75 -3.14 -7.42
C SER A 95 29.32 -3.60 -7.06
N VAL A 96 28.54 -3.91 -8.08
CA VAL A 96 27.19 -4.49 -7.94
C VAL A 96 27.29 -5.80 -7.16
N PHE A 97 28.20 -6.68 -7.52
CA PHE A 97 28.45 -7.94 -6.81
C PHE A 97 28.66 -7.71 -5.31
N GLU A 98 29.55 -6.79 -4.95
CA GLU A 98 29.88 -6.49 -3.56
C GLU A 98 28.70 -5.86 -2.79
N ASN A 99 27.82 -5.11 -3.46
CA ASN A 99 26.62 -4.60 -2.86
C ASN A 99 25.62 -5.72 -2.51
N ILE A 100 25.44 -6.70 -3.36
CA ILE A 100 24.54 -7.82 -3.14
C ILE A 100 25.14 -8.80 -2.13
N ALA A 101 26.42 -9.14 -2.28
CA ALA A 101 27.14 -10.06 -1.39
C ALA A 101 27.29 -9.54 0.05
N TYR A 102 27.20 -8.23 0.25
CA TYR A 102 27.44 -7.60 1.56
C TYR A 102 26.57 -8.18 2.67
N GLY A 103 25.26 -8.27 2.43
CA GLY A 103 24.31 -8.81 3.43
C GLY A 103 24.56 -10.29 3.73
N LEU A 104 24.91 -11.08 2.71
CA LEU A 104 25.24 -12.50 2.85
C LEU A 104 26.49 -12.69 3.73
N ARG A 105 27.53 -11.90 3.48
CA ARG A 105 28.76 -11.94 4.28
C ARG A 105 28.53 -11.53 5.75
N LEU A 106 27.71 -10.48 5.97
CA LEU A 106 27.34 -10.07 7.35
C LEU A 106 26.64 -11.18 8.14
N ARG A 107 25.88 -12.03 7.44
CA ARG A 107 25.21 -13.19 8.03
C ARG A 107 26.09 -14.44 8.09
N SER A 108 27.34 -14.37 7.61
CA SER A 108 28.23 -15.52 7.44
C SER A 108 27.65 -16.60 6.50
N GLU A 109 26.77 -16.22 5.58
CA GLU A 109 26.12 -17.07 4.59
C GLU A 109 26.90 -17.05 3.26
N THR A 110 28.12 -17.56 3.26
CA THR A 110 29.03 -17.47 2.10
C THR A 110 29.00 -18.70 1.18
N ALA A 111 28.30 -19.76 1.57
CA ALA A 111 28.14 -20.93 0.72
C ALA A 111 27.33 -20.58 -0.54
N GLY A 112 27.85 -20.90 -1.73
CA GLY A 112 27.20 -20.56 -3.00
C GLY A 112 27.04 -19.06 -3.25
N LEU A 113 27.93 -18.22 -2.68
CA LEU A 113 27.81 -16.76 -2.71
C LEU A 113 27.66 -16.21 -4.13
N GLU A 114 28.49 -16.68 -5.06
CA GLU A 114 28.47 -16.22 -6.45
C GLU A 114 27.17 -16.59 -7.14
N GLU A 115 26.70 -17.82 -6.98
CA GLU A 115 25.44 -18.30 -7.54
C GLU A 115 24.23 -17.51 -6.99
N ARG A 116 24.18 -17.27 -5.68
CA ARG A 116 23.13 -16.47 -5.05
C ARG A 116 23.10 -15.02 -5.53
N VAL A 117 24.27 -14.42 -5.74
CA VAL A 117 24.39 -13.06 -6.30
C VAL A 117 23.91 -13.04 -7.76
N HIS A 118 24.30 -14.03 -8.56
CA HIS A 118 23.90 -14.13 -9.95
C HIS A 118 22.38 -14.36 -10.09
N ASP A 119 21.82 -15.33 -9.36
CA ASP A 119 20.36 -15.57 -9.34
C ASP A 119 19.59 -14.29 -8.97
N SER A 120 20.05 -13.57 -7.93
CA SER A 120 19.40 -12.34 -7.50
C SER A 120 19.45 -11.23 -8.55
N LEU A 121 20.53 -11.15 -9.34
CA LEU A 121 20.63 -10.22 -10.47
C LEU A 121 19.67 -10.58 -11.60
N GLU A 122 19.60 -11.86 -11.96
CA GLU A 122 18.70 -12.34 -13.01
C GLU A 122 17.23 -12.08 -12.65
N ARG A 123 16.83 -12.29 -11.38
CA ARG A 123 15.48 -12.02 -10.88
C ARG A 123 15.04 -10.57 -11.06
N VAL A 124 15.96 -9.63 -11.07
CA VAL A 124 15.66 -8.21 -11.31
C VAL A 124 15.98 -7.78 -12.75
N GLY A 125 16.17 -8.72 -13.68
CA GLY A 125 16.43 -8.46 -15.09
C GLY A 125 17.80 -7.83 -15.36
N LEU A 126 18.83 -8.12 -14.53
CA LEU A 126 20.19 -7.65 -14.72
C LEU A 126 21.12 -8.85 -15.00
N SER A 127 21.65 -8.95 -16.24
CA SER A 127 22.59 -10.03 -16.62
C SER A 127 23.84 -9.99 -15.75
N PRO A 128 24.18 -11.06 -15.00
CA PRO A 128 25.36 -11.09 -14.14
C PRO A 128 26.66 -10.78 -14.88
N SER A 129 26.86 -11.34 -16.09
CA SER A 129 28.05 -11.13 -16.90
C SER A 129 28.30 -9.66 -17.26
N LYS A 130 27.22 -8.85 -17.37
CA LYS A 130 27.29 -7.42 -17.71
C LYS A 130 27.35 -6.52 -16.48
N PHE A 131 26.73 -6.93 -15.39
CA PHE A 131 26.46 -6.05 -14.25
C PHE A 131 27.29 -6.38 -13.01
N ALA A 132 27.63 -7.64 -12.72
CA ALA A 132 28.24 -8.01 -11.44
C ALA A 132 29.48 -7.18 -11.07
N HIS A 133 30.38 -6.94 -12.03
CA HIS A 133 31.60 -6.17 -11.80
C HIS A 133 31.47 -4.67 -12.07
N ARG A 134 30.26 -4.20 -12.48
CA ARG A 134 30.04 -2.79 -12.76
C ARG A 134 30.10 -1.98 -11.45
N PRO A 135 30.81 -0.84 -11.42
CA PRO A 135 30.86 0.00 -10.24
C PRO A 135 29.50 0.74 -10.06
N TRP A 136 29.12 0.98 -8.82
CA TRP A 136 27.85 1.58 -8.42
C TRP A 136 27.49 2.89 -9.16
N TYR A 137 28.49 3.74 -9.42
CA TYR A 137 28.31 5.04 -10.07
C TYR A 137 28.06 5.00 -11.58
N ARG A 138 28.13 3.81 -12.19
CA ARG A 138 27.81 3.59 -13.61
C ARG A 138 26.42 3.02 -13.84
N LEU A 139 25.59 3.06 -12.83
CA LEU A 139 24.20 2.58 -12.89
C LEU A 139 23.24 3.74 -13.10
N SER A 140 22.20 3.52 -13.90
CA SER A 140 21.04 4.40 -13.97
C SER A 140 20.22 4.30 -12.67
N GLY A 141 19.26 5.25 -12.44
CA GLY A 141 18.39 5.21 -11.26
C GLY A 141 17.59 3.90 -11.15
N GLY A 142 17.00 3.44 -12.24
CA GLY A 142 16.28 2.17 -12.27
C GLY A 142 17.19 0.95 -12.05
N GLU A 143 18.43 0.97 -12.56
CA GLU A 143 19.42 -0.09 -12.28
C GLU A 143 19.84 -0.09 -10.81
N VAL A 144 20.03 1.09 -10.17
CA VAL A 144 20.31 1.21 -8.72
C VAL A 144 19.19 0.59 -7.91
N GLN A 145 17.94 0.89 -8.24
CA GLN A 145 16.77 0.35 -7.53
C GLN A 145 16.69 -1.17 -7.66
N ARG A 146 16.93 -1.70 -8.87
CA ARG A 146 16.94 -3.15 -9.11
C ARG A 146 18.09 -3.86 -8.40
N VAL A 147 19.30 -3.30 -8.40
CA VAL A 147 20.42 -3.84 -7.60
C VAL A 147 20.14 -3.81 -6.11
N ALA A 148 19.51 -2.73 -5.63
CA ALA A 148 19.10 -2.64 -4.23
C ALA A 148 18.05 -3.71 -3.87
N LEU A 149 17.10 -4.00 -4.75
CA LEU A 149 16.14 -5.09 -4.56
C LEU A 149 16.86 -6.45 -4.61
N ALA A 150 17.74 -6.70 -5.58
CA ALA A 150 18.54 -7.94 -5.68
C ALA A 150 19.30 -8.22 -4.37
N ALA A 151 19.90 -7.18 -3.76
CA ALA A 151 20.59 -7.32 -2.48
C ALA A 151 19.67 -7.74 -1.30
N ARG A 152 18.38 -7.47 -1.38
CA ARG A 152 17.37 -7.92 -0.40
C ARG A 152 16.91 -9.35 -0.70
N LEU A 153 16.67 -9.64 -1.96
CA LEU A 153 16.23 -10.97 -2.42
C LEU A 153 17.31 -12.04 -2.19
N ALA A 154 18.60 -11.70 -2.37
CA ALA A 154 19.72 -12.60 -2.09
C ALA A 154 19.69 -13.18 -0.68
N LEU A 155 19.08 -12.50 0.27
CA LEU A 155 18.96 -12.92 1.67
C LEU A 155 17.80 -13.90 1.91
N HIS A 156 16.96 -14.22 0.92
CA HIS A 156 15.78 -15.06 1.03
C HIS A 156 14.93 -14.69 2.26
N PRO A 157 14.44 -13.45 2.37
CA PRO A 157 13.79 -12.97 3.58
C PRO A 157 12.43 -13.62 3.79
N LYS A 158 12.05 -13.83 5.07
CA LYS A 158 10.66 -14.19 5.41
C LYS A 158 9.70 -13.05 5.10
N VAL A 159 10.17 -11.80 5.29
CA VAL A 159 9.38 -10.59 5.01
C VAL A 159 10.20 -9.63 4.15
N LEU A 160 9.62 -9.23 3.02
CA LEU A 160 10.13 -8.18 2.12
C LEU A 160 9.25 -6.95 2.25
N ILE A 161 9.79 -5.86 2.77
CA ILE A 161 9.11 -4.59 2.91
C ILE A 161 9.59 -3.64 1.80
N LEU A 162 8.64 -3.04 1.09
CA LEU A 162 8.88 -2.17 -0.06
C LEU A 162 8.21 -0.80 0.20
N ASP A 163 9.01 0.26 0.25
CA ASP A 163 8.51 1.63 0.41
C ASP A 163 8.61 2.36 -0.93
N GLU A 164 7.48 2.56 -1.61
CA GLU A 164 7.36 3.19 -2.93
C GLU A 164 8.40 2.63 -3.93
N PRO A 165 8.45 1.30 -4.15
CA PRO A 165 9.56 0.63 -4.85
C PRO A 165 9.71 1.03 -6.31
N THR A 166 8.67 1.60 -6.91
CA THR A 166 8.61 2.01 -8.32
C THR A 166 8.63 3.54 -8.52
N ALA A 167 8.77 4.30 -7.43
CA ALA A 167 8.90 5.74 -7.53
C ALA A 167 10.23 6.14 -8.20
N ASN A 168 10.17 7.13 -9.08
CA ASN A 168 11.35 7.70 -9.75
C ASN A 168 12.15 6.74 -10.64
N VAL A 169 11.55 5.63 -11.09
CA VAL A 169 12.14 4.72 -12.07
C VAL A 169 11.29 4.68 -13.35
N ASP A 170 11.92 4.31 -14.46
CA ASP A 170 11.23 4.11 -15.72
C ASP A 170 10.26 2.92 -15.65
N GLU A 171 9.27 2.90 -16.55
CA GLU A 171 8.21 1.88 -16.57
C GLU A 171 8.75 0.45 -16.70
N SER A 172 9.80 0.26 -17.52
CA SER A 172 10.43 -1.05 -17.70
C SER A 172 11.10 -1.54 -16.43
N SER A 173 11.80 -0.67 -15.71
CA SER A 173 12.39 -0.99 -14.40
C SER A 173 11.33 -1.21 -13.34
N ALA A 174 10.24 -0.44 -13.36
CA ALA A 174 9.12 -0.63 -12.45
C ALA A 174 8.48 -2.02 -12.60
N LEU A 175 8.25 -2.46 -13.84
CA LEU A 175 7.73 -3.80 -14.12
C LEU A 175 8.62 -4.90 -13.53
N LEU A 176 9.94 -4.84 -13.79
CA LEU A 176 10.88 -5.83 -13.27
C LEU A 176 10.94 -5.87 -11.73
N VAL A 177 10.82 -4.70 -11.07
CA VAL A 177 10.74 -4.63 -9.60
C VAL A 177 9.48 -5.31 -9.08
N LYS A 178 8.34 -5.08 -9.72
CA LYS A 178 7.06 -5.71 -9.39
C LYS A 178 7.11 -7.23 -9.58
N GLU A 179 7.61 -7.68 -10.72
CA GLU A 179 7.75 -9.10 -11.05
C GLU A 179 8.67 -9.82 -10.06
N ALA A 180 9.80 -9.23 -9.69
CA ALA A 180 10.73 -9.80 -8.72
C ALA A 180 10.11 -9.95 -7.33
N ALA A 181 9.31 -8.97 -6.88
CA ALA A 181 8.60 -9.04 -5.60
C ALA A 181 7.52 -10.14 -5.61
N VAL A 182 6.76 -10.24 -6.71
CA VAL A 182 5.72 -11.27 -6.90
C VAL A 182 6.33 -12.67 -7.01
N SER A 183 7.48 -12.81 -7.68
CA SER A 183 8.23 -14.07 -7.76
C SER A 183 8.68 -14.54 -6.37
N ALA A 184 9.26 -13.66 -5.55
CA ALA A 184 9.64 -13.99 -4.17
C ALA A 184 8.46 -14.45 -3.32
N TRP A 185 7.30 -13.80 -3.47
CA TRP A 185 6.07 -14.24 -2.82
C TRP A 185 5.62 -15.64 -3.27
N LYS A 186 5.53 -15.85 -4.59
CA LYS A 186 4.98 -17.10 -5.15
C LYS A 186 5.90 -18.31 -4.98
N GLU A 187 7.21 -18.11 -5.14
CA GLU A 187 8.19 -19.20 -5.15
C GLU A 187 8.71 -19.55 -3.75
N TRP A 188 8.90 -18.53 -2.89
CA TRP A 188 9.51 -18.72 -1.57
C TRP A 188 8.52 -18.57 -0.41
N GLY A 189 7.28 -18.16 -0.69
CA GLY A 189 6.30 -17.85 0.37
C GLY A 189 6.68 -16.61 1.18
N THR A 190 7.54 -15.74 0.63
CA THR A 190 7.92 -14.48 1.28
C THR A 190 6.68 -13.63 1.52
N THR A 191 6.48 -13.14 2.73
CA THR A 191 5.47 -12.13 3.02
C THR A 191 5.93 -10.80 2.42
N VAL A 192 5.11 -10.19 1.57
CA VAL A 192 5.42 -8.88 0.96
C VAL A 192 4.55 -7.82 1.58
N ILE A 193 5.17 -6.75 2.09
CA ILE A 193 4.46 -5.57 2.59
C ILE A 193 4.90 -4.38 1.74
N VAL A 194 3.95 -3.73 1.07
CA VAL A 194 4.29 -2.67 0.12
C VAL A 194 3.45 -1.42 0.34
N ALA A 195 4.12 -0.28 0.52
CA ALA A 195 3.49 1.03 0.39
C ALA A 195 3.69 1.53 -1.04
N THR A 196 2.62 1.87 -1.73
CA THR A 196 2.67 2.38 -3.10
C THR A 196 1.42 3.18 -3.47
N HIS A 197 1.58 4.08 -4.43
CA HIS A 197 0.48 4.78 -5.08
C HIS A 197 -0.02 4.06 -6.35
N ASP A 198 0.64 2.98 -6.77
CA ASP A 198 0.25 2.16 -7.92
C ASP A 198 -0.90 1.21 -7.52
N LEU A 199 -2.09 1.77 -7.42
CA LEU A 199 -3.28 1.02 -7.02
C LEU A 199 -3.63 -0.12 -7.99
N PRO A 200 -3.54 0.03 -9.33
CA PRO A 200 -3.80 -1.06 -10.26
C PRO A 200 -2.96 -2.30 -9.95
N TRP A 201 -1.65 -2.14 -9.80
CA TRP A 201 -0.78 -3.24 -9.42
C TRP A 201 -1.13 -3.82 -8.05
N LEU A 202 -1.37 -2.94 -7.07
CA LEU A 202 -1.66 -3.36 -5.72
C LEU A 202 -2.95 -4.19 -5.64
N THR A 203 -4.02 -3.77 -6.32
CA THR A 203 -5.29 -4.49 -6.35
C THR A 203 -5.18 -5.85 -7.06
N GLU A 204 -4.27 -5.98 -8.02
CA GLU A 204 -4.02 -7.24 -8.73
C GLU A 204 -3.31 -8.28 -7.85
N VAL A 205 -2.33 -7.87 -7.02
CA VAL A 205 -1.45 -8.80 -6.31
C VAL A 205 -1.75 -8.95 -4.82
N SER A 206 -2.35 -7.95 -4.18
CA SER A 206 -2.55 -7.94 -2.74
C SER A 206 -3.62 -8.92 -2.28
N THR A 207 -3.33 -9.57 -1.16
CA THR A 207 -4.29 -10.37 -0.40
C THR A 207 -5.08 -9.52 0.59
N ASP A 208 -4.49 -8.40 1.03
CA ASP A 208 -5.12 -7.38 1.89
C ASP A 208 -4.54 -6.00 1.57
N ILE A 209 -5.36 -4.96 1.72
CA ILE A 209 -4.95 -3.56 1.57
C ILE A 209 -5.37 -2.81 2.83
N ILE A 210 -4.46 -2.03 3.38
CA ILE A 210 -4.67 -1.23 4.59
C ILE A 210 -4.63 0.23 4.19
N SER A 211 -5.71 0.96 4.46
CA SER A 211 -5.76 2.42 4.28
C SER A 211 -5.33 3.14 5.54
N LEU A 212 -4.26 3.93 5.42
CA LEU A 212 -3.66 4.68 6.53
C LEU A 212 -3.89 6.18 6.36
N PHE A 213 -4.35 6.83 7.43
CA PHE A 213 -4.51 8.28 7.48
C PHE A 213 -4.10 8.82 8.86
N ARG A 214 -3.22 9.83 8.89
CA ARG A 214 -2.69 10.45 10.13
C ARG A 214 -2.27 9.43 11.20
N GLY A 215 -1.58 8.38 10.76
CA GLY A 215 -1.06 7.32 11.63
C GLY A 215 -2.08 6.28 12.07
N LYS A 216 -3.35 6.39 11.67
CA LYS A 216 -4.42 5.45 12.01
C LYS A 216 -4.85 4.62 10.81
N ILE A 217 -5.24 3.37 11.06
CA ILE A 217 -5.90 2.54 10.06
C ILE A 217 -7.36 3.00 9.97
N ILE A 218 -7.77 3.45 8.78
CA ILE A 218 -9.13 3.95 8.53
C ILE A 218 -10.03 2.92 7.85
N GLY A 219 -9.44 1.85 7.34
CA GLY A 219 -10.17 0.75 6.71
C GLY A 219 -9.27 -0.29 6.08
N HIS A 220 -9.89 -1.39 5.68
CA HIS A 220 -9.31 -2.42 4.83
C HIS A 220 -9.84 -2.24 3.41
N GLY A 221 -8.95 -2.20 2.43
CA GLY A 221 -9.24 -1.85 1.05
C GLY A 221 -8.84 -0.40 0.71
N THR A 222 -9.24 0.03 -0.47
CA THR A 222 -8.93 1.38 -0.98
C THR A 222 -10.07 2.34 -0.63
N GLU A 223 -10.06 2.89 0.57
CA GLU A 223 -11.06 3.84 1.03
C GLU A 223 -11.06 5.14 0.22
N ASN A 224 -12.24 5.76 0.07
CA ASN A 224 -12.36 7.12 -0.45
C ASN A 224 -12.11 8.11 0.67
N LEU A 225 -11.06 8.90 0.57
CA LEU A 225 -10.76 9.97 1.50
C LEU A 225 -11.26 11.30 0.89
N ILE A 226 -12.22 11.93 1.56
CA ILE A 226 -12.87 13.15 1.12
C ILE A 226 -12.43 14.29 2.04
N HIS A 227 -11.54 15.15 1.54
CA HIS A 227 -11.09 16.33 2.27
C HIS A 227 -12.10 17.47 2.21
N GLY A 228 -12.07 18.37 3.20
CA GLY A 228 -12.88 19.59 3.20
C GLY A 228 -12.52 20.59 2.09
N PRO A 229 -13.12 21.76 2.09
CA PRO A 229 -13.88 22.31 3.21
C PRO A 229 -15.27 21.72 3.36
N TRP A 230 -15.67 21.43 4.60
CA TRP A 230 -16.99 20.97 4.97
C TRP A 230 -17.73 22.08 5.73
N ILE A 231 -18.97 22.38 5.35
CA ILE A 231 -19.77 23.46 5.90
C ILE A 231 -20.99 22.86 6.61
N ARG A 232 -21.29 23.34 7.79
CA ARG A 232 -22.51 22.95 8.51
C ARG A 232 -23.71 23.69 7.94
N GLU A 233 -24.71 22.95 7.46
CA GLU A 233 -25.96 23.47 6.92
C GLU A 233 -27.14 22.66 7.53
N ASN A 234 -28.08 23.33 8.19
CA ASN A 234 -29.37 22.76 8.67
C ASN A 234 -29.24 21.37 9.35
N GLY A 235 -28.28 21.19 10.26
CA GLY A 235 -28.12 19.92 11.00
C GLY A 235 -27.37 18.82 10.26
N SER A 236 -26.93 19.08 9.05
CA SER A 236 -26.04 18.23 8.25
C SER A 236 -24.71 18.93 7.96
N VAL A 237 -23.79 18.21 7.38
CA VAL A 237 -22.51 18.76 6.87
C VAL A 237 -22.47 18.54 5.38
N VAL A 238 -22.08 19.58 4.66
CA VAL A 238 -22.10 19.58 3.21
C VAL A 238 -20.70 19.95 2.67
N ARG A 239 -20.22 19.23 1.68
CA ARG A 239 -19.13 19.62 0.82
C ARG A 239 -19.64 19.94 -0.57
N THR A 240 -19.39 21.14 -1.06
CA THR A 240 -19.67 21.52 -2.45
C THR A 240 -18.45 21.25 -3.30
N LEU A 241 -18.62 20.50 -4.39
CA LEU A 241 -17.59 20.21 -5.39
C LEU A 241 -17.45 21.38 -6.38
N THR A 242 -16.38 21.41 -7.17
CA THR A 242 -16.09 22.49 -8.12
C THR A 242 -17.13 22.63 -9.24
N ASP A 243 -17.87 21.56 -9.54
CA ASP A 243 -18.97 21.53 -10.51
C ASP A 243 -20.34 21.89 -9.91
N GLY A 244 -20.36 22.27 -8.63
CA GLY A 244 -21.58 22.67 -7.89
C GLY A 244 -22.35 21.50 -7.27
N GLN A 245 -21.96 20.25 -7.49
CA GLN A 245 -22.57 19.09 -6.84
C GLN A 245 -22.24 19.08 -5.36
N LYS A 246 -23.12 18.49 -4.56
CA LYS A 246 -23.00 18.50 -3.08
C LYS A 246 -22.94 17.08 -2.53
N ILE A 247 -22.01 16.88 -1.59
CA ILE A 247 -21.93 15.68 -0.75
C ILE A 247 -22.48 16.03 0.63
N HIS A 248 -23.50 15.31 1.06
CA HIS A 248 -24.11 15.44 2.38
C HIS A 248 -23.58 14.34 3.30
N ALA A 249 -23.27 14.70 4.55
CA ALA A 249 -22.85 13.78 5.59
C ALA A 249 -23.56 14.10 6.91
N LEU A 250 -23.77 13.08 7.75
CA LEU A 250 -24.33 13.28 9.07
C LEU A 250 -23.24 13.70 10.08
N ILE A 251 -23.59 14.61 10.99
CA ILE A 251 -22.71 14.97 12.10
C ILE A 251 -22.92 13.96 13.22
N LYS A 252 -21.84 13.29 13.65
CA LYS A 252 -21.75 12.72 14.99
C LYS A 252 -21.09 13.76 15.90
N GLU A 253 -21.64 13.97 17.10
CA GLU A 253 -21.16 14.96 18.06
C GLU A 253 -19.62 14.88 18.24
N ALA A 254 -18.97 16.06 18.27
CA ALA A 254 -17.53 16.27 18.48
C ALA A 254 -16.56 15.85 17.34
N ALA A 255 -17.02 15.62 16.11
CA ALA A 255 -16.10 15.32 15.00
C ALA A 255 -15.37 16.58 14.52
N GLU A 256 -14.04 16.52 14.40
CA GLU A 256 -13.26 17.49 13.64
C GLU A 256 -13.59 17.31 12.15
N LEU A 257 -14.13 18.35 11.51
CA LEU A 257 -14.60 18.29 10.12
C LEU A 257 -13.44 18.47 9.10
N HIS A 258 -12.35 17.74 9.27
CA HIS A 258 -11.20 17.87 8.37
C HIS A 258 -11.27 16.94 7.17
N ALA A 259 -11.63 15.69 7.41
CA ALA A 259 -11.74 14.68 6.36
C ALA A 259 -12.81 13.64 6.73
N ALA A 260 -13.39 13.06 5.70
CA ALA A 260 -14.33 11.96 5.83
C ALA A 260 -13.88 10.77 5.00
N VAL A 261 -14.28 9.57 5.39
CA VAL A 261 -14.00 8.31 4.71
C VAL A 261 -15.32 7.71 4.24
N LEU A 262 -15.30 7.20 3.00
CA LEU A 262 -16.43 6.48 2.40
C LEU A 262 -15.91 5.18 1.79
N ASN A 263 -16.48 4.06 2.22
CA ASN A 263 -16.07 2.76 1.69
C ASN A 263 -16.53 2.61 0.23
N PRO A 264 -15.69 2.15 -0.70
CA PRO A 264 -16.10 1.92 -2.08
C PRO A 264 -17.28 0.97 -2.25
N SER A 265 -17.49 0.03 -1.31
CA SER A 265 -18.62 -0.89 -1.34
C SER A 265 -19.96 -0.24 -0.97
N ASP A 266 -19.93 0.95 -0.36
CA ASP A 266 -21.12 1.73 0.01
C ASP A 266 -21.58 2.65 -1.13
N ILE A 267 -20.83 2.68 -2.25
CA ILE A 267 -21.15 3.49 -3.43
C ILE A 267 -21.72 2.61 -4.53
N GLU A 268 -22.96 2.85 -4.90
CA GLU A 268 -23.60 2.24 -6.05
C GLU A 268 -23.41 3.10 -7.30
N LEU A 269 -23.11 2.45 -8.43
CA LEU A 269 -23.10 3.10 -9.75
C LEU A 269 -24.43 2.81 -10.45
N ILE A 270 -25.09 3.88 -10.85
CA ILE A 270 -26.40 3.85 -11.45
C ILE A 270 -26.28 4.42 -12.87
N THR A 271 -26.87 3.76 -13.83
CA THR A 271 -27.19 4.31 -15.15
C THR A 271 -28.59 4.91 -15.11
N ASP A 272 -28.88 5.94 -15.90
CA ASP A 272 -30.01 6.89 -15.83
C ASP A 272 -31.45 6.36 -15.62
N SER A 273 -31.68 5.06 -15.40
CA SER A 273 -33.00 4.44 -15.36
C SER A 273 -33.45 3.88 -14.03
N GLU A 274 -32.62 3.92 -12.96
CA GLU A 274 -32.99 3.32 -11.68
C GLU A 274 -33.54 4.32 -10.65
N ILE A 275 -34.65 3.95 -9.99
CA ILE A 275 -35.26 4.72 -8.89
C ILE A 275 -34.45 4.46 -7.61
N VAL A 276 -33.74 5.47 -7.13
CA VAL A 276 -32.94 5.41 -5.89
C VAL A 276 -33.61 6.26 -4.80
N SER A 277 -33.32 5.92 -3.54
CA SER A 277 -33.80 6.64 -2.35
C SER A 277 -33.64 8.16 -2.49
N LEU A 278 -34.70 8.91 -2.16
CA LEU A 278 -34.73 10.37 -2.18
C LEU A 278 -33.70 11.05 -1.25
N TYR A 279 -33.14 10.30 -0.29
CA TYR A 279 -32.20 10.78 0.73
C TYR A 279 -30.73 10.43 0.44
N ALA A 280 -30.44 9.80 -0.69
CA ALA A 280 -29.06 9.46 -1.05
C ALA A 280 -28.32 10.64 -1.69
N ASN A 281 -27.00 10.72 -1.45
CA ASN A 281 -26.13 11.53 -2.27
C ASN A 281 -26.17 11.00 -3.70
N ARG A 282 -26.22 11.89 -4.68
CA ARG A 282 -26.17 11.58 -6.10
C ARG A 282 -25.17 12.50 -6.77
N LEU A 283 -24.12 11.92 -7.30
CA LEU A 283 -23.05 12.66 -7.98
C LEU A 283 -22.87 12.11 -9.39
N ARG A 284 -22.96 12.97 -10.36
CA ARG A 284 -22.63 12.62 -11.75
C ARG A 284 -21.13 12.64 -11.91
N GLY A 285 -20.59 11.70 -12.67
CA GLY A 285 -19.18 11.65 -12.96
C GLY A 285 -18.85 10.75 -14.14
N THR A 286 -17.59 10.77 -14.53
CA THR A 286 -17.07 10.00 -15.65
C THR A 286 -16.12 8.93 -15.15
N VAL A 287 -16.29 7.71 -15.61
CA VAL A 287 -15.39 6.58 -15.27
C VAL A 287 -14.01 6.85 -15.87
N THR A 288 -13.00 6.92 -15.02
CA THR A 288 -11.61 7.18 -15.43
C THR A 288 -10.77 5.92 -15.54
N SER A 289 -11.02 4.95 -14.67
CA SER A 289 -10.30 3.66 -14.67
C SER A 289 -11.11 2.55 -14.01
N MET A 290 -10.75 1.32 -14.35
CA MET A 290 -11.31 0.11 -13.76
C MET A 290 -10.16 -0.85 -13.46
N ALA A 291 -10.09 -1.38 -12.24
CA ALA A 291 -9.07 -2.33 -11.82
C ALA A 291 -9.73 -3.54 -11.14
N LEU A 292 -9.29 -4.75 -11.51
CA LEU A 292 -9.77 -5.98 -10.88
C LEU A 292 -9.09 -6.14 -9.51
N GLU A 293 -9.86 -6.27 -8.45
CA GLU A 293 -9.37 -6.62 -7.12
C GLU A 293 -9.36 -8.15 -6.97
N ARG A 294 -8.16 -8.72 -6.93
CA ARG A 294 -8.00 -10.18 -6.84
C ARG A 294 -8.57 -10.74 -5.53
N ALA A 295 -8.41 -10.01 -4.43
CA ALA A 295 -8.85 -10.43 -3.11
C ALA A 295 -10.37 -10.60 -3.01
N THR A 296 -11.14 -9.77 -3.70
CA THR A 296 -12.61 -9.75 -3.63
C THR A 296 -13.29 -10.34 -4.86
N GLY A 297 -12.57 -10.53 -5.98
CA GLY A 297 -13.15 -10.89 -7.27
C GLY A 297 -14.04 -9.78 -7.86
N SER A 298 -13.95 -8.57 -7.33
CA SER A 298 -14.72 -7.40 -7.75
C SER A 298 -13.84 -6.43 -8.54
N ALA A 299 -14.45 -5.51 -9.27
CA ALA A 299 -13.71 -4.40 -9.85
C ALA A 299 -13.86 -3.14 -9.00
N LEU A 300 -12.75 -2.42 -8.87
CA LEU A 300 -12.69 -1.08 -8.32
C LEU A 300 -12.78 -0.09 -9.48
N ILE A 301 -13.85 0.70 -9.51
CA ILE A 301 -14.16 1.65 -10.56
C ILE A 301 -13.91 3.05 -10.04
N SER A 302 -13.00 3.78 -10.67
CA SER A 302 -12.68 5.17 -10.34
C SER A 302 -13.54 6.10 -11.19
N VAL A 303 -14.22 7.03 -10.54
CA VAL A 303 -15.12 7.99 -11.18
C VAL A 303 -14.70 9.41 -10.79
N GLN A 304 -14.38 10.23 -11.79
CA GLN A 304 -14.13 11.66 -11.60
C GLN A 304 -15.47 12.39 -11.44
N THR A 305 -15.63 13.12 -10.32
CA THR A 305 -16.78 13.98 -10.07
C THR A 305 -16.28 15.31 -9.48
N GLY A 306 -16.54 16.42 -10.17
CA GLY A 306 -15.96 17.71 -9.81
C GLY A 306 -14.45 17.65 -9.62
N ASP A 307 -13.99 18.04 -8.46
CA ASP A 307 -12.56 18.08 -8.07
C ASP A 307 -12.03 16.80 -7.39
N ILE A 308 -12.85 15.75 -7.28
CA ILE A 308 -12.45 14.50 -6.60
C ILE A 308 -12.65 13.27 -7.48
N ILE A 309 -11.89 12.23 -7.15
CA ILE A 309 -12.12 10.88 -7.68
C ILE A 309 -12.70 10.03 -6.56
N LEU A 310 -13.89 9.48 -6.79
CA LEU A 310 -14.50 8.48 -5.92
C LEU A 310 -14.38 7.09 -6.57
N LYS A 311 -14.13 6.10 -5.72
CA LYS A 311 -14.03 4.70 -6.14
C LYS A 311 -15.27 3.95 -5.67
N SER A 312 -15.86 3.17 -6.55
CA SER A 312 -16.94 2.23 -6.24
C SER A 312 -16.43 0.80 -6.47
N ARG A 313 -16.84 -0.13 -5.61
CA ARG A 313 -16.55 -1.55 -5.75
C ARG A 313 -17.77 -2.27 -6.26
N MET A 314 -17.62 -2.96 -7.40
CA MET A 314 -18.72 -3.64 -8.06
C MET A 314 -18.32 -5.07 -8.46
N PRO A 315 -19.17 -6.08 -8.25
CA PRO A 315 -18.97 -7.42 -8.79
C PRO A 315 -18.82 -7.39 -10.33
N VAL A 316 -17.90 -8.21 -10.85
CA VAL A 316 -17.60 -8.22 -12.29
C VAL A 316 -18.82 -8.57 -13.14
N GLU A 317 -19.69 -9.44 -12.64
CA GLU A 317 -20.95 -9.81 -13.29
C GLU A 317 -21.85 -8.60 -13.51
N LYS A 318 -21.99 -7.75 -12.48
CA LYS A 318 -22.84 -6.55 -12.52
C LYS A 318 -22.31 -5.51 -13.53
N ILE A 319 -20.98 -5.43 -13.69
CA ILE A 319 -20.37 -4.52 -14.67
C ILE A 319 -20.78 -4.88 -16.09
N LYS A 320 -20.84 -6.18 -16.42
CA LYS A 320 -21.27 -6.67 -17.72
C LYS A 320 -22.74 -6.37 -18.00
N GLU A 321 -23.59 -6.48 -16.98
CA GLU A 321 -25.02 -6.18 -17.07
C GLU A 321 -25.26 -4.68 -17.32
N VAL A 322 -24.55 -3.82 -16.60
CA VAL A 322 -24.71 -2.36 -16.68
C VAL A 322 -23.92 -1.72 -17.82
N GLN A 323 -23.04 -2.51 -18.50
CA GLN A 323 -22.20 -2.08 -19.63
C GLN A 323 -21.31 -0.86 -19.32
N ILE A 324 -20.78 -0.76 -18.11
CA ILE A 324 -19.86 0.31 -17.71
C ILE A 324 -18.46 0.06 -18.31
N SER A 325 -17.88 1.12 -18.88
CA SER A 325 -16.52 1.13 -19.43
C SER A 325 -15.81 2.45 -19.10
N PRO A 326 -14.49 2.55 -19.26
CA PRO A 326 -13.81 3.84 -19.22
C PRO A 326 -14.46 4.87 -20.14
N ALA A 327 -14.56 6.12 -19.68
CA ALA A 327 -15.28 7.24 -20.28
C ALA A 327 -16.82 7.16 -20.24
N SER A 328 -17.43 6.13 -19.64
CA SER A 328 -18.88 6.12 -19.38
C SER A 328 -19.26 7.20 -18.38
N GLU A 329 -20.36 7.89 -18.64
CA GLU A 329 -21.00 8.75 -17.65
C GLU A 329 -21.88 7.90 -16.72
N VAL A 330 -21.74 8.12 -15.43
CA VAL A 330 -22.44 7.35 -14.38
C VAL A 330 -22.89 8.27 -13.26
N THR A 331 -23.86 7.82 -12.50
CA THR A 331 -24.26 8.47 -11.25
C THR A 331 -23.79 7.61 -10.06
N LEU A 332 -22.99 8.20 -9.17
CA LEU A 332 -22.63 7.60 -7.89
C LEU A 332 -23.76 7.87 -6.89
N SER A 333 -24.22 6.84 -6.20
CA SER A 333 -25.25 6.94 -5.16
C SER A 333 -24.77 6.31 -3.86
N PHE A 334 -24.91 7.02 -2.74
CA PHE A 334 -24.55 6.53 -1.41
C PHE A 334 -25.30 7.29 -0.30
N SER A 335 -25.51 6.62 0.85
CA SER A 335 -26.17 7.24 2.00
C SER A 335 -25.24 8.26 2.69
N PRO A 336 -25.76 9.42 3.15
CA PRO A 336 -25.01 10.33 4.03
C PRO A 336 -24.48 9.67 5.32
N GLU A 337 -25.11 8.60 5.79
CA GLU A 337 -24.71 7.82 6.98
C GLU A 337 -23.41 7.04 6.75
N ASN A 338 -23.10 6.69 5.51
CA ASN A 338 -21.90 5.94 5.14
C ASN A 338 -20.65 6.84 5.11
N VAL A 339 -20.82 8.16 5.13
CA VAL A 339 -19.73 9.13 5.22
C VAL A 339 -19.26 9.23 6.68
N ARG A 340 -18.09 8.64 6.97
CA ARG A 340 -17.56 8.55 8.34
C ARG A 340 -16.45 9.59 8.55
N TRP A 341 -16.49 10.29 9.68
CA TRP A 341 -15.49 11.29 10.06
C TRP A 341 -14.24 10.65 10.67
N ILE A 342 -13.05 11.23 10.34
CA ILE A 342 -11.75 10.81 10.83
C ILE A 342 -10.88 11.99 11.25
#